data_e3abdf48fa42bcffb13147705d25d631
#
_entry.id   e3abdf48fa42bcffb13147705d25d631
#
_cell.length_a   1.000
_cell.length_b   1.000
_cell.length_c   1.000
_cell.angle_alpha   90.00
_cell.angle_beta   90.00
_cell.angle_gamma   90.00
#
_symmetry.space_group_name_H-M   'P 1'
#
loop_
_entity.id
_entity.type
_entity.pdbx_description
1 polymer ?
#
loop_
_entity_poly.entity_id
_entity_poly.type
_entity_poly.pdbx_seq_one_letter_code
_entity_poly.pdbx_strand_id
1 'polypeptide(L)'
;MSTSATLEPTHKKAVIPGLGLLLTLAVVKTSILMCFAGGFGYMSDELYFLACAAHPAWGYADLPPLLPWLTWIVTHTFGSSLWAIRLYPAIAAGVTVILTGWLAAEFGGGKRAVILASLLAFIDPVTFGFGHILSANALDLPMWLLSILLLVKIEKGAPPKLWLWWGVVAGLALLHKYTLVFLLSALIVGFLLTSWRRWFASRWLWIGVAVLVLIVLPNVVWQAVHNFPFLQLQHFNKVHHHNVVLPPLQFVAAQAFLHNPLVSVFAACGLVFLFLGSMRRFRALAWTFVAFLLLMFALHGRDYYLAAAYPPMFAAGAVALERWLPGRWAQFGVYAYVSVAAALTMLGLPSVLPMLSPSATNEYCKRMFLKRTEPENLGHTAMPDWVADQFGWKEPVDMIAKYYSALPAEERARTAILGNFYGQAGAVDHFGPELGLPKAIGGHHSYWLWGPRGYTGESVIFMDPWPEVLKHCASVTLVGTPDTPFARPDEHPAIYHCRKLDFDISKHWEIFRHYD
;
A
#
# COMPACT_ATOMS: atom_id res chain seq x y z
N MET A 1 -34.96 42.41 -38.37
CA MET A 1 -33.56 42.19 -38.02
C MET A 1 -33.49 41.94 -36.50
N SER A 2 -33.45 40.67 -36.10
CA SER A 2 -33.34 40.25 -34.69
C SER A 2 -31.98 39.58 -34.56
N THR A 3 -31.08 40.25 -33.88
CA THR A 3 -29.72 39.73 -33.54
C THR A 3 -29.85 38.78 -32.39
N SER A 4 -29.76 37.48 -32.68
CA SER A 4 -29.58 36.43 -31.67
C SER A 4 -28.16 36.51 -31.10
N ALA A 5 -28.03 37.03 -29.89
CA ALA A 5 -26.78 36.95 -29.13
C ALA A 5 -26.56 35.49 -28.67
N THR A 6 -25.67 34.81 -29.30
CA THR A 6 -25.11 33.52 -28.83
C THR A 6 -24.29 33.77 -27.56
N LEU A 7 -24.86 33.41 -26.40
CA LEU A 7 -24.14 33.37 -25.13
C LEU A 7 -23.10 32.22 -25.23
N GLU A 8 -21.85 32.53 -25.46
CA GLU A 8 -20.74 31.63 -25.23
C GLU A 8 -20.75 31.21 -23.75
N PRO A 9 -20.66 29.92 -23.44
CA PRO A 9 -20.51 29.47 -22.05
C PRO A 9 -19.13 29.87 -21.57
N THR A 10 -19.03 30.96 -20.80
CA THR A 10 -17.80 31.31 -20.09
C THR A 10 -17.46 30.18 -19.12
N HIS A 11 -16.51 29.33 -19.47
CA HIS A 11 -15.86 28.40 -18.56
C HIS A 11 -15.08 29.21 -17.51
N LYS A 12 -15.76 29.70 -16.48
CA LYS A 12 -15.08 30.16 -15.26
C LYS A 12 -14.28 28.98 -14.74
N LYS A 13 -12.95 29.07 -14.75
CA LYS A 13 -12.07 28.12 -14.06
C LYS A 13 -12.61 27.99 -12.63
N ALA A 14 -13.10 26.82 -12.27
CA ALA A 14 -13.61 26.57 -10.92
C ALA A 14 -12.42 26.65 -9.96
N VAL A 15 -12.30 27.77 -9.26
CA VAL A 15 -11.34 27.95 -8.17
C VAL A 15 -11.82 27.06 -7.02
N ILE A 16 -10.99 26.13 -6.58
CA ILE A 16 -11.30 25.26 -5.42
C ILE A 16 -11.37 26.17 -4.19
N PRO A 17 -12.51 26.24 -3.48
CA PRO A 17 -12.62 27.08 -2.30
C PRO A 17 -11.62 26.65 -1.23
N GLY A 18 -10.79 27.57 -0.74
CA GLY A 18 -9.82 27.25 0.32
C GLY A 18 -8.56 26.50 -0.15
N LEU A 19 -8.22 26.51 -1.44
CA LEU A 19 -7.07 25.81 -2.00
C LEU A 19 -5.78 26.06 -1.21
N GLY A 20 -5.51 27.30 -0.77
CA GLY A 20 -4.32 27.60 0.04
C GLY A 20 -4.27 26.77 1.33
N LEU A 21 -5.37 26.61 2.04
CA LEU A 21 -5.43 25.79 3.25
C LEU A 21 -5.23 24.28 2.92
N LEU A 22 -5.81 23.80 1.81
CA LEU A 22 -5.61 22.41 1.38
C LEU A 22 -4.12 22.12 1.13
N LEU A 23 -3.45 23.01 0.42
CA LEU A 23 -2.01 22.92 0.17
C LEU A 23 -1.20 22.96 1.48
N THR A 24 -1.57 23.85 2.41
CA THR A 24 -0.93 23.91 3.73
C THR A 24 -1.11 22.58 4.49
N LEU A 25 -2.33 22.03 4.54
CA LEU A 25 -2.59 20.74 5.20
C LEU A 25 -1.79 19.60 4.54
N ALA A 26 -1.72 19.57 3.21
CA ALA A 26 -0.94 18.58 2.48
C ALA A 26 0.56 18.67 2.80
N VAL A 27 1.13 19.88 2.79
CA VAL A 27 2.52 20.11 3.14
C VAL A 27 2.78 19.72 4.60
N VAL A 28 1.92 20.12 5.54
CA VAL A 28 2.04 19.73 6.96
C VAL A 28 1.97 18.22 7.12
N LYS A 29 1.04 17.53 6.44
CA LYS A 29 0.92 16.06 6.46
C LYS A 29 2.22 15.40 5.98
N THR A 30 2.71 15.81 4.82
CA THR A 30 3.97 15.31 4.25
C THR A 30 5.15 15.58 5.19
N SER A 31 5.24 16.79 5.76
CA SER A 31 6.32 17.14 6.68
C SER A 31 6.30 16.31 7.95
N ILE A 32 5.11 16.07 8.55
CA ILE A 32 4.98 15.19 9.72
C ILE A 32 5.51 13.79 9.39
N LEU A 33 5.09 13.20 8.26
CA LEU A 33 5.54 11.87 7.86
C LEU A 33 7.05 11.84 7.63
N MET A 34 7.60 12.87 6.98
CA MET A 34 9.03 12.98 6.75
C MET A 34 9.83 13.20 8.04
N CYS A 35 9.30 13.88 9.05
CA CYS A 35 9.96 14.00 10.35
C CYS A 35 10.20 12.63 11.02
N PHE A 36 9.39 11.64 10.73
CA PHE A 36 9.49 10.30 11.28
C PHE A 36 10.04 9.24 10.29
N ALA A 37 10.38 9.63 9.06
CA ALA A 37 10.76 8.68 8.01
C ALA A 37 11.99 7.81 8.36
N GLY A 38 12.93 8.31 9.16
CA GLY A 38 14.14 7.60 9.57
C GLY A 38 14.10 6.98 10.97
N GLY A 39 12.93 6.91 11.63
CA GLY A 39 12.87 6.63 13.07
C GLY A 39 13.09 5.18 13.48
N PHE A 40 12.58 4.19 12.75
CA PHE A 40 12.87 2.76 12.90
C PHE A 40 13.68 2.28 11.68
N GLY A 41 13.85 0.97 11.51
CA GLY A 41 14.58 0.41 10.38
C GLY A 41 13.75 0.34 9.09
N TYR A 42 14.26 -0.42 8.13
CA TYR A 42 13.53 -0.79 6.92
C TYR A 42 12.52 -1.88 7.25
N MET A 43 11.38 -1.85 6.59
CA MET A 43 10.43 -2.95 6.56
C MET A 43 10.88 -4.01 5.54
N SER A 44 10.53 -5.27 5.74
CA SER A 44 10.85 -6.35 4.79
C SER A 44 10.43 -6.02 3.36
N ASP A 45 9.22 -5.50 3.18
CA ASP A 45 8.71 -5.05 1.89
C ASP A 45 9.57 -3.95 1.28
N GLU A 46 10.06 -2.98 2.07
CA GLU A 46 10.92 -1.90 1.57
C GLU A 46 12.24 -2.44 1.02
N LEU A 47 12.85 -3.41 1.72
CA LEU A 47 14.07 -4.09 1.28
C LEU A 47 13.83 -4.88 0.00
N TYR A 48 12.69 -5.57 -0.10
CA TYR A 48 12.30 -6.29 -1.30
C TYR A 48 12.03 -5.35 -2.49
N PHE A 49 11.34 -4.22 -2.28
CA PHE A 49 11.10 -3.26 -3.35
C PHE A 49 12.37 -2.58 -3.85
N LEU A 50 13.36 -2.39 -2.97
CA LEU A 50 14.70 -1.96 -3.37
C LEU A 50 15.38 -3.01 -4.26
N ALA A 51 15.27 -4.30 -3.92
CA ALA A 51 15.77 -5.38 -4.75
C ALA A 51 15.01 -5.47 -6.10
N CYS A 52 13.69 -5.34 -6.10
CA CYS A 52 12.89 -5.27 -7.33
C CYS A 52 13.28 -4.07 -8.21
N ALA A 53 13.56 -2.91 -7.60
CA ALA A 53 14.02 -1.72 -8.31
C ALA A 53 15.39 -1.94 -8.98
N ALA A 54 16.27 -2.74 -8.37
CA ALA A 54 17.55 -3.12 -8.96
C ALA A 54 17.41 -4.11 -10.13
N HIS A 55 16.23 -4.72 -10.31
CA HIS A 55 15.90 -5.66 -11.38
C HIS A 55 14.67 -5.20 -12.18
N PRO A 56 14.72 -4.06 -12.92
CA PRO A 56 13.54 -3.50 -13.57
C PRO A 56 12.94 -4.48 -14.59
N ALA A 57 11.64 -4.75 -14.43
CA ALA A 57 10.87 -5.67 -15.27
C ALA A 57 9.46 -5.12 -15.49
N TRP A 58 8.70 -5.74 -16.40
CA TRP A 58 7.29 -5.41 -16.62
C TRP A 58 6.34 -6.09 -15.62
N GLY A 59 6.86 -6.86 -14.67
CA GLY A 59 6.12 -7.50 -13.60
C GLY A 59 7.06 -8.24 -12.65
N TYR A 60 6.50 -8.67 -11.54
CA TYR A 60 7.16 -9.41 -10.48
C TYR A 60 6.23 -10.53 -10.00
N ALA A 61 6.70 -11.40 -9.12
CA ALA A 61 5.90 -12.54 -8.69
C ALA A 61 4.60 -12.11 -7.98
N ASP A 62 4.67 -11.05 -7.17
CA ASP A 62 3.62 -10.61 -6.25
C ASP A 62 3.07 -9.23 -6.57
N LEU A 63 3.74 -8.44 -7.39
CA LEU A 63 3.37 -7.04 -7.64
C LEU A 63 3.55 -6.61 -9.11
N PRO A 64 2.80 -5.59 -9.54
CA PRO A 64 2.98 -4.96 -10.84
C PRO A 64 4.16 -3.96 -10.83
N PRO A 65 4.60 -3.46 -12.02
CA PRO A 65 5.92 -2.84 -12.17
C PRO A 65 6.04 -1.39 -11.67
N LEU A 66 4.95 -0.64 -11.50
CA LEU A 66 5.05 0.82 -11.28
C LEU A 66 5.71 1.17 -9.95
N LEU A 67 5.44 0.40 -8.89
CA LEU A 67 6.07 0.62 -7.59
C LEU A 67 7.59 0.42 -7.66
N PRO A 68 8.15 -0.71 -8.17
CA PRO A 68 9.58 -0.85 -8.39
C PRO A 68 10.19 0.22 -9.31
N TRP A 69 9.48 0.65 -10.37
CA TRP A 69 9.99 1.71 -11.25
C TRP A 69 10.06 3.06 -10.54
N LEU A 70 9.06 3.42 -9.74
CA LEU A 70 9.12 4.64 -8.92
C LEU A 70 10.25 4.55 -7.89
N THR A 71 10.42 3.39 -7.26
CA THR A 71 11.53 3.14 -6.34
C THR A 71 12.88 3.24 -7.05
N TRP A 72 12.99 2.73 -8.28
CA TRP A 72 14.18 2.88 -9.12
C TRP A 72 14.50 4.36 -9.39
N ILE A 73 13.50 5.17 -9.77
CA ILE A 73 13.69 6.62 -9.98
C ILE A 73 14.20 7.28 -8.70
N VAL A 74 13.57 6.98 -7.55
CA VAL A 74 13.95 7.55 -6.26
C VAL A 74 15.37 7.17 -5.88
N THR A 75 15.73 5.90 -6.01
CA THR A 75 17.08 5.42 -5.61
C THR A 75 18.19 5.99 -6.48
N HIS A 76 17.93 6.26 -7.77
CA HIS A 76 18.90 6.87 -8.68
C HIS A 76 19.01 8.40 -8.54
N THR A 77 17.99 9.05 -7.94
CA THR A 77 17.98 10.51 -7.75
C THR A 77 18.35 10.94 -6.34
N PHE A 78 17.87 10.22 -5.32
CA PHE A 78 17.99 10.59 -3.91
C PHE A 78 18.69 9.52 -3.05
N GLY A 79 19.08 8.39 -3.65
CA GLY A 79 19.65 7.26 -2.92
C GLY A 79 18.60 6.35 -2.30
N SER A 80 19.09 5.32 -1.57
CA SER A 80 18.26 4.25 -1.00
C SER A 80 17.95 4.43 0.49
N SER A 81 18.26 5.59 1.09
CA SER A 81 17.98 5.85 2.50
C SER A 81 16.47 5.85 2.79
N LEU A 82 16.08 5.58 4.04
CA LEU A 82 14.68 5.62 4.49
C LEU A 82 13.98 6.93 4.11
N TRP A 83 14.68 8.06 4.26
CA TRP A 83 14.16 9.39 3.87
C TRP A 83 13.85 9.48 2.38
N ALA A 84 14.72 8.91 1.54
CA ALA A 84 14.53 8.94 0.11
C ALA A 84 13.35 8.07 -0.31
N ILE A 85 13.30 6.82 0.11
CA ILE A 85 12.28 5.87 -0.34
C ILE A 85 10.89 6.17 0.24
N ARG A 86 10.81 6.79 1.42
CA ARG A 86 9.54 7.16 2.08
C ARG A 86 9.00 8.53 1.63
N LEU A 87 9.74 9.27 0.78
CA LEU A 87 9.33 10.60 0.31
C LEU A 87 8.05 10.56 -0.53
N TYR A 88 7.97 9.68 -1.53
CA TYR A 88 6.78 9.65 -2.38
C TYR A 88 5.53 9.09 -1.67
N PRO A 89 5.59 8.09 -0.77
CA PRO A 89 4.48 7.75 0.10
C PRO A 89 3.97 8.94 0.93
N ALA A 90 4.87 9.71 1.52
CA ALA A 90 4.50 10.90 2.30
C ALA A 90 3.81 11.97 1.44
N ILE A 91 4.31 12.20 0.21
CA ILE A 91 3.66 13.10 -0.77
C ILE A 91 2.29 12.57 -1.16
N ALA A 92 2.15 11.26 -1.40
CA ALA A 92 0.88 10.64 -1.76
C ALA A 92 -0.20 10.83 -0.68
N ALA A 93 0.19 10.74 0.61
CA ALA A 93 -0.70 11.07 1.72
C ALA A 93 -1.15 12.54 1.70
N GLY A 94 -0.25 13.48 1.42
CA GLY A 94 -0.58 14.90 1.23
C GLY A 94 -1.52 15.13 0.04
N VAL A 95 -1.28 14.47 -1.09
CA VAL A 95 -2.14 14.53 -2.28
C VAL A 95 -3.54 13.98 -1.98
N THR A 96 -3.64 12.94 -1.16
CA THR A 96 -4.93 12.39 -0.71
C THR A 96 -5.76 13.45 0.01
N VAL A 97 -5.14 14.26 0.88
CA VAL A 97 -5.81 15.37 1.58
C VAL A 97 -6.38 16.40 0.57
N ILE A 98 -5.58 16.78 -0.42
CA ILE A 98 -6.00 17.74 -1.47
C ILE A 98 -7.17 17.17 -2.28
N LEU A 99 -7.03 15.93 -2.77
CA LEU A 99 -8.03 15.31 -3.65
C LEU A 99 -9.37 15.07 -2.92
N THR A 100 -9.34 14.75 -1.62
CA THR A 100 -10.56 14.59 -0.82
C THR A 100 -11.31 15.92 -0.69
N GLY A 101 -10.60 17.02 -0.40
CA GLY A 101 -11.18 18.35 -0.40
C GLY A 101 -11.70 18.78 -1.78
N TRP A 102 -10.95 18.51 -2.84
CA TRP A 102 -11.37 18.80 -4.20
C TRP A 102 -12.64 18.03 -4.58
N LEU A 103 -12.72 16.76 -4.21
CA LEU A 103 -13.92 15.96 -4.46
C LEU A 103 -15.15 16.52 -3.73
N ALA A 104 -14.99 17.04 -2.50
CA ALA A 104 -16.07 17.73 -1.79
C ALA A 104 -16.55 18.99 -2.56
N ALA A 105 -15.63 19.76 -3.15
CA ALA A 105 -15.99 20.89 -4.02
C ALA A 105 -16.76 20.41 -5.27
N GLU A 106 -16.33 19.31 -5.89
CA GLU A 106 -17.03 18.74 -7.06
C GLU A 106 -18.42 18.21 -6.70
N PHE A 107 -18.62 17.73 -5.49
CA PHE A 107 -19.94 17.38 -4.95
C PHE A 107 -20.82 18.61 -4.65
N GLY A 108 -20.31 19.81 -4.87
CA GLY A 108 -21.02 21.07 -4.66
C GLY A 108 -21.00 21.54 -3.20
N GLY A 109 -19.99 21.14 -2.45
CA GLY A 109 -19.67 21.69 -1.12
C GLY A 109 -19.06 23.08 -1.21
N GLY A 110 -19.39 23.93 -0.24
CA GLY A 110 -18.76 25.22 -0.04
C GLY A 110 -17.39 25.10 0.66
N LYS A 111 -16.80 26.25 1.02
CA LYS A 111 -15.49 26.30 1.68
C LYS A 111 -15.43 25.44 2.94
N ARG A 112 -16.51 25.38 3.73
CA ARG A 112 -16.56 24.59 4.98
C ARG A 112 -16.48 23.09 4.71
N ALA A 113 -17.28 22.59 3.75
CA ALA A 113 -17.25 21.18 3.36
C ALA A 113 -15.88 20.77 2.82
N VAL A 114 -15.26 21.62 2.00
CA VAL A 114 -13.92 21.39 1.45
C VAL A 114 -12.88 21.27 2.56
N ILE A 115 -12.87 22.20 3.53
CA ILE A 115 -11.98 22.18 4.68
C ILE A 115 -12.23 20.94 5.53
N LEU A 116 -13.49 20.64 5.84
CA LEU A 116 -13.86 19.49 6.68
C LEU A 116 -13.41 18.18 6.02
N ALA A 117 -13.67 17.99 4.73
CA ALA A 117 -13.24 16.80 3.99
C ALA A 117 -11.72 16.61 4.02
N SER A 118 -10.97 17.71 3.85
CA SER A 118 -9.51 17.69 3.92
C SER A 118 -9.00 17.38 5.32
N LEU A 119 -9.63 17.94 6.37
CA LEU A 119 -9.29 17.63 7.76
C LEU A 119 -9.55 16.16 8.10
N LEU A 120 -10.67 15.59 7.63
CA LEU A 120 -10.96 14.17 7.84
C LEU A 120 -9.88 13.28 7.21
N ALA A 121 -9.50 13.54 5.95
CA ALA A 121 -8.41 12.82 5.30
C ALA A 121 -7.06 13.08 5.98
N PHE A 122 -6.83 14.28 6.54
CA PHE A 122 -5.60 14.63 7.26
C PHE A 122 -5.46 13.85 8.56
N ILE A 123 -6.54 13.71 9.34
CA ILE A 123 -6.51 13.02 10.65
C ILE A 123 -6.77 11.51 10.54
N ASP A 124 -7.14 10.99 9.37
CA ASP A 124 -7.36 9.56 9.16
C ASP A 124 -6.08 8.76 9.43
N PRO A 125 -6.08 7.78 10.37
CA PRO A 125 -4.91 6.95 10.67
C PRO A 125 -4.34 6.21 9.47
N VAL A 126 -5.19 5.77 8.53
CA VAL A 126 -4.77 5.07 7.30
C VAL A 126 -3.81 5.91 6.48
N THR A 127 -4.07 7.22 6.36
CA THR A 127 -3.18 8.11 5.59
C THR A 127 -1.83 8.32 6.28
N PHE A 128 -1.74 8.10 7.59
CA PHE A 128 -0.45 8.05 8.29
C PHE A 128 0.27 6.72 8.04
N GLY A 129 -0.42 5.59 8.21
CA GLY A 129 0.19 4.27 8.01
C GLY A 129 0.71 4.07 6.58
N PHE A 130 -0.15 4.32 5.57
CA PHE A 130 0.24 4.14 4.16
C PHE A 130 1.24 5.21 3.66
N GLY A 131 1.27 6.38 4.30
CA GLY A 131 2.20 7.45 3.94
C GLY A 131 3.55 7.37 4.63
N HIS A 132 3.69 6.56 5.69
CA HIS A 132 4.92 6.48 6.48
C HIS A 132 5.95 5.53 5.91
N ILE A 133 5.53 4.44 5.30
CA ILE A 133 6.39 3.38 4.77
C ILE A 133 6.25 3.27 3.26
N LEU A 134 7.29 2.78 2.59
CA LEU A 134 7.21 2.42 1.18
C LEU A 134 6.42 1.11 1.05
N SER A 135 5.17 1.22 0.64
CA SER A 135 4.29 0.06 0.46
C SER A 135 3.48 0.16 -0.82
N ALA A 136 2.97 -0.99 -1.28
CA ALA A 136 2.04 -1.03 -2.40
C ALA A 136 0.72 -0.27 -2.13
N ASN A 137 0.44 0.15 -0.88
CA ASN A 137 -0.74 0.92 -0.53
C ASN A 137 -0.55 2.44 -0.71
N ALA A 138 0.68 2.93 -0.82
CA ALA A 138 1.00 4.36 -0.78
C ALA A 138 0.23 5.19 -1.83
N LEU A 139 0.18 4.72 -3.07
CA LEU A 139 -0.53 5.41 -4.16
C LEU A 139 -1.98 4.96 -4.34
N ASP A 140 -2.45 3.91 -3.67
CA ASP A 140 -3.83 3.44 -3.81
C ASP A 140 -4.84 4.56 -3.54
N LEU A 141 -4.73 5.25 -2.39
CA LEU A 141 -5.67 6.29 -2.01
C LEU A 141 -5.76 7.44 -3.04
N PRO A 142 -4.66 8.10 -3.42
CA PRO A 142 -4.73 9.21 -4.36
C PRO A 142 -5.12 8.75 -5.78
N MET A 143 -4.74 7.56 -6.22
CA MET A 143 -5.11 7.04 -7.55
C MET A 143 -6.59 6.71 -7.64
N TRP A 144 -7.18 6.08 -6.60
CA TRP A 144 -8.60 5.83 -6.51
C TRP A 144 -9.40 7.14 -6.47
N LEU A 145 -8.97 8.09 -5.63
CA LEU A 145 -9.59 9.43 -5.56
C LEU A 145 -9.55 10.16 -6.88
N LEU A 146 -8.40 10.14 -7.57
CA LEU A 146 -8.26 10.78 -8.87
C LEU A 146 -9.16 10.12 -9.92
N SER A 147 -9.25 8.79 -9.92
CA SER A 147 -10.18 8.05 -10.78
C SER A 147 -11.63 8.47 -10.53
N ILE A 148 -12.06 8.50 -9.27
CA ILE A 148 -13.43 8.91 -8.89
C ILE A 148 -13.68 10.39 -9.21
N LEU A 149 -12.70 11.28 -8.97
CA LEU A 149 -12.80 12.70 -9.30
C LEU A 149 -13.05 12.92 -10.80
N LEU A 150 -12.34 12.19 -11.66
CA LEU A 150 -12.55 12.25 -13.10
C LEU A 150 -13.96 11.77 -13.48
N LEU A 151 -14.46 10.67 -12.90
CA LEU A 151 -15.82 10.18 -13.12
C LEU A 151 -16.87 11.18 -12.67
N VAL A 152 -16.70 11.83 -11.53
CA VAL A 152 -17.59 12.89 -11.03
C VAL A 152 -17.61 14.08 -11.98
N LYS A 153 -16.46 14.50 -12.50
CA LYS A 153 -16.37 15.58 -13.50
C LYS A 153 -17.06 15.21 -14.81
N ILE A 154 -16.86 14.00 -15.31
CA ILE A 154 -17.52 13.47 -16.50
C ILE A 154 -19.03 13.48 -16.30
N GLU A 155 -19.52 13.00 -15.15
CA GLU A 155 -20.95 12.99 -14.83
C GLU A 155 -21.52 14.42 -14.73
N LYS A 156 -20.73 15.40 -14.33
CA LYS A 156 -21.10 16.83 -14.29
C LYS A 156 -21.14 17.49 -15.67
N GLY A 157 -20.76 16.78 -16.73
CA GLY A 157 -20.78 17.28 -18.10
C GLY A 157 -19.45 17.86 -18.58
N ALA A 158 -18.34 17.50 -17.92
CA ALA A 158 -17.02 17.82 -18.46
C ALA A 158 -16.77 17.13 -19.82
N PRO A 159 -15.82 17.63 -20.63
CA PRO A 159 -15.57 17.08 -21.95
C PRO A 159 -15.37 15.56 -21.94
N PRO A 160 -16.01 14.80 -22.83
CA PRO A 160 -15.90 13.34 -22.88
C PRO A 160 -14.46 12.82 -23.02
N LYS A 161 -13.53 13.64 -23.54
CA LYS A 161 -12.10 13.34 -23.60
C LYS A 161 -11.49 13.02 -22.23
N LEU A 162 -12.14 13.39 -21.11
CA LEU A 162 -11.68 13.00 -19.76
C LEU A 162 -11.68 11.49 -19.55
N TRP A 163 -12.44 10.70 -20.31
CA TRP A 163 -12.34 9.24 -20.29
C TRP A 163 -10.95 8.73 -20.66
N LEU A 164 -10.21 9.45 -21.53
CA LEU A 164 -8.80 9.09 -21.84
C LEU A 164 -7.93 9.21 -20.60
N TRP A 165 -8.05 10.33 -19.88
CA TRP A 165 -7.30 10.55 -18.65
C TRP A 165 -7.72 9.58 -17.55
N TRP A 166 -9.01 9.23 -17.47
CA TRP A 166 -9.47 8.17 -16.58
C TRP A 166 -8.81 6.83 -16.92
N GLY A 167 -8.72 6.47 -18.19
CA GLY A 167 -8.03 5.28 -18.66
C GLY A 167 -6.54 5.27 -18.28
N VAL A 168 -5.85 6.42 -18.41
CA VAL A 168 -4.45 6.56 -18.00
C VAL A 168 -4.31 6.36 -16.49
N VAL A 169 -5.12 7.06 -15.69
CA VAL A 169 -5.07 6.95 -14.21
C VAL A 169 -5.38 5.53 -13.75
N ALA A 170 -6.43 4.92 -14.29
CA ALA A 170 -6.82 3.56 -13.93
C ALA A 170 -5.77 2.52 -14.37
N GLY A 171 -5.16 2.70 -15.55
CA GLY A 171 -4.07 1.85 -16.04
C GLY A 171 -2.82 1.95 -15.15
N LEU A 172 -2.39 3.16 -14.81
CA LEU A 172 -1.25 3.36 -13.91
C LEU A 172 -1.53 2.84 -12.49
N ALA A 173 -2.76 3.01 -11.99
CA ALA A 173 -3.14 2.47 -10.69
C ALA A 173 -3.10 0.93 -10.67
N LEU A 174 -3.54 0.25 -11.74
CA LEU A 174 -3.38 -1.19 -11.89
C LEU A 174 -1.91 -1.63 -11.99
N LEU A 175 -1.07 -0.82 -12.66
CA LEU A 175 0.37 -1.07 -12.69
C LEU A 175 1.07 -0.75 -11.38
N HIS A 176 0.43 -0.06 -10.44
CA HIS A 176 0.93 0.15 -9.09
C HIS A 176 0.49 -0.97 -8.14
N LYS A 177 -0.79 -1.32 -8.17
CA LYS A 177 -1.36 -2.38 -7.35
C LYS A 177 -2.61 -2.95 -7.99
N TYR A 178 -2.75 -4.28 -7.96
CA TYR A 178 -3.89 -4.97 -8.59
C TYR A 178 -5.24 -4.71 -7.88
N THR A 179 -5.26 -4.14 -6.67
CA THR A 179 -6.50 -3.85 -5.92
C THR A 179 -7.48 -2.95 -6.65
N LEU A 180 -7.03 -2.13 -7.62
CA LEU A 180 -7.93 -1.33 -8.45
C LEU A 180 -8.96 -2.20 -9.23
N VAL A 181 -8.67 -3.48 -9.49
CA VAL A 181 -9.63 -4.41 -10.07
C VAL A 181 -10.91 -4.48 -9.23
N PHE A 182 -10.80 -4.44 -7.91
CA PHE A 182 -11.97 -4.44 -7.01
C PHE A 182 -12.80 -3.17 -7.17
N LEU A 183 -12.15 -1.99 -7.28
CA LEU A 183 -12.86 -0.75 -7.55
C LEU A 183 -13.56 -0.80 -8.91
N LEU A 184 -12.87 -1.24 -9.97
CA LEU A 184 -13.45 -1.32 -11.31
C LEU A 184 -14.65 -2.26 -11.35
N SER A 185 -14.56 -3.43 -10.69
CA SER A 185 -15.66 -4.37 -10.56
C SER A 185 -16.85 -3.78 -9.82
N ALA A 186 -16.59 -3.10 -8.71
CA ALA A 186 -17.63 -2.42 -7.93
C ALA A 186 -18.25 -1.22 -8.68
N LEU A 187 -17.45 -0.48 -9.46
CA LEU A 187 -17.95 0.61 -10.33
C LEU A 187 -18.92 0.09 -11.40
N ILE A 188 -18.66 -1.08 -11.99
CA ILE A 188 -19.59 -1.70 -12.94
C ILE A 188 -20.96 -1.89 -12.28
N VAL A 189 -20.99 -2.41 -11.05
CA VAL A 189 -22.25 -2.58 -10.30
C VAL A 189 -22.91 -1.22 -10.04
N GLY A 190 -22.15 -0.22 -9.57
CA GLY A 190 -22.65 1.13 -9.34
C GLY A 190 -23.24 1.78 -10.61
N PHE A 191 -22.63 1.58 -11.77
CA PHE A 191 -23.11 2.08 -13.06
C PHE A 191 -24.40 1.37 -13.46
N LEU A 192 -24.45 0.05 -13.40
CA LEU A 192 -25.62 -0.74 -13.80
C LEU A 192 -26.85 -0.40 -12.97
N LEU A 193 -26.70 -0.18 -11.66
CA LEU A 193 -27.80 0.11 -10.75
C LEU A 193 -28.28 1.57 -10.81
N THR A 194 -27.65 2.43 -11.64
CA THR A 194 -27.96 3.86 -11.67
C THR A 194 -28.09 4.41 -13.09
N SER A 195 -28.38 5.72 -13.20
CA SER A 195 -28.37 6.43 -14.48
C SER A 195 -27.00 6.45 -15.15
N TRP A 196 -25.91 6.14 -14.43
CA TRP A 196 -24.55 6.05 -14.98
C TRP A 196 -24.39 4.92 -15.98
N ARG A 197 -25.31 3.94 -16.02
CA ARG A 197 -25.36 2.90 -17.06
C ARG A 197 -25.37 3.47 -18.49
N ARG A 198 -25.82 4.71 -18.69
CA ARG A 198 -25.76 5.41 -19.99
C ARG A 198 -24.36 5.53 -20.56
N TRP A 199 -23.32 5.55 -19.69
CA TRP A 199 -21.94 5.66 -20.12
C TRP A 199 -21.44 4.43 -20.87
N PHE A 200 -22.05 3.26 -20.69
CA PHE A 200 -21.74 2.07 -21.48
C PHE A 200 -22.07 2.24 -22.97
N ALA A 201 -22.97 3.14 -23.34
CA ALA A 201 -23.25 3.52 -24.72
C ALA A 201 -22.25 4.56 -25.29
N SER A 202 -21.39 5.13 -24.45
CA SER A 202 -20.44 6.16 -24.88
C SER A 202 -19.18 5.53 -25.48
N ARG A 203 -18.84 5.89 -26.71
CA ARG A 203 -17.55 5.50 -27.32
C ARG A 203 -16.34 5.92 -26.49
N TRP A 204 -16.45 7.03 -25.77
CA TRP A 204 -15.34 7.57 -24.99
C TRP A 204 -15.00 6.71 -23.76
N LEU A 205 -15.98 6.07 -23.13
CA LEU A 205 -15.73 5.07 -22.09
C LEU A 205 -14.83 3.94 -22.66
N TRP A 206 -15.21 3.38 -23.80
CA TRP A 206 -14.49 2.25 -24.40
C TRP A 206 -13.10 2.65 -24.91
N ILE A 207 -12.92 3.88 -25.38
CA ILE A 207 -11.60 4.42 -25.71
C ILE A 207 -10.76 4.54 -24.41
N GLY A 208 -11.34 5.02 -23.32
CA GLY A 208 -10.67 5.05 -22.00
C GLY A 208 -10.28 3.66 -21.51
N VAL A 209 -11.18 2.67 -21.64
CA VAL A 209 -10.90 1.27 -21.34
C VAL A 209 -9.79 0.72 -22.23
N ALA A 210 -9.78 1.04 -23.53
CA ALA A 210 -8.71 0.64 -24.43
C ALA A 210 -7.34 1.23 -24.01
N VAL A 211 -7.30 2.50 -23.58
CA VAL A 211 -6.09 3.14 -23.02
C VAL A 211 -5.61 2.40 -21.78
N LEU A 212 -6.52 2.10 -20.83
CA LEU A 212 -6.21 1.32 -19.64
C LEU A 212 -5.58 -0.04 -20.02
N VAL A 213 -6.23 -0.78 -20.93
CA VAL A 213 -5.76 -2.10 -21.39
C VAL A 213 -4.38 -1.99 -22.04
N LEU A 214 -4.15 -1.00 -22.90
CA LEU A 214 -2.85 -0.78 -23.54
C LEU A 214 -1.73 -0.50 -22.54
N ILE A 215 -2.03 0.25 -21.47
CA ILE A 215 -1.07 0.54 -20.41
C ILE A 215 -0.73 -0.72 -19.60
N VAL A 216 -1.72 -1.56 -19.32
CA VAL A 216 -1.56 -2.76 -18.50
C VAL A 216 -1.03 -3.95 -19.29
N LEU A 217 -1.23 -3.95 -20.61
CA LEU A 217 -0.91 -5.07 -21.52
C LEU A 217 0.53 -5.61 -21.35
N PRO A 218 1.59 -4.79 -21.26
CA PRO A 218 2.94 -5.31 -21.07
C PRO A 218 3.10 -6.13 -19.80
N ASN A 219 2.43 -5.72 -18.70
CA ASN A 219 2.42 -6.48 -17.45
C ASN A 219 1.65 -7.80 -17.60
N VAL A 220 0.50 -7.80 -18.27
CA VAL A 220 -0.28 -9.03 -18.51
C VAL A 220 0.53 -10.01 -19.36
N VAL A 221 1.22 -9.54 -20.39
CA VAL A 221 2.11 -10.36 -21.23
C VAL A 221 3.25 -10.94 -20.39
N TRP A 222 3.87 -10.11 -19.54
CA TRP A 222 4.92 -10.56 -18.64
C TRP A 222 4.42 -11.67 -17.68
N GLN A 223 3.26 -11.47 -17.07
CA GLN A 223 2.63 -12.47 -16.19
C GLN A 223 2.37 -13.79 -16.96
N ALA A 224 1.87 -13.70 -18.19
CA ALA A 224 1.58 -14.88 -19.02
C ALA A 224 2.86 -15.66 -19.38
N VAL A 225 3.93 -14.97 -19.77
CA VAL A 225 5.22 -15.60 -20.11
C VAL A 225 5.85 -16.29 -18.90
N HIS A 226 5.58 -15.78 -17.68
CA HIS A 226 6.08 -16.37 -16.42
C HIS A 226 5.05 -17.28 -15.73
N ASN A 227 4.04 -17.79 -16.46
CA ASN A 227 3.00 -18.69 -15.94
C ASN A 227 2.14 -18.08 -14.82
N PHE A 228 1.86 -16.77 -14.88
CA PHE A 228 1.02 -16.05 -13.92
C PHE A 228 1.44 -16.25 -12.46
N PRO A 229 2.66 -15.89 -12.05
CA PRO A 229 3.14 -16.11 -10.70
C PRO A 229 2.26 -15.43 -9.65
N PHE A 230 1.67 -14.25 -9.95
CA PHE A 230 0.73 -13.59 -9.06
C PHE A 230 -0.52 -14.46 -8.75
N LEU A 231 -1.07 -15.15 -9.75
CA LEU A 231 -2.22 -16.05 -9.53
C LEU A 231 -1.81 -17.29 -8.71
N GLN A 232 -0.59 -17.79 -8.91
CA GLN A 232 -0.06 -18.90 -8.11
C GLN A 232 0.09 -18.49 -6.65
N LEU A 233 0.63 -17.29 -6.37
CA LEU A 233 0.71 -16.72 -5.03
C LEU A 233 -0.69 -16.59 -4.39
N GLN A 234 -1.69 -16.05 -5.13
CA GLN A 234 -3.05 -15.94 -4.59
C GLN A 234 -3.67 -17.30 -4.28
N HIS A 235 -3.40 -18.30 -5.12
CA HIS A 235 -3.84 -19.68 -4.88
C HIS A 235 -3.17 -20.25 -3.63
N PHE A 236 -1.86 -20.09 -3.50
CA PHE A 236 -1.09 -20.52 -2.33
C PHE A 236 -1.64 -19.90 -1.03
N ASN A 237 -1.78 -18.56 -0.99
CA ASN A 237 -2.32 -17.84 0.17
C ASN A 237 -3.72 -18.34 0.59
N LYS A 238 -4.56 -18.70 -0.39
CA LYS A 238 -5.88 -19.23 -0.13
C LYS A 238 -5.83 -20.65 0.45
N VAL A 239 -4.99 -21.52 -0.10
CA VAL A 239 -4.88 -22.94 0.32
C VAL A 239 -4.26 -23.05 1.72
N HIS A 240 -3.25 -22.22 2.02
CA HIS A 240 -2.52 -22.29 3.29
C HIS A 240 -3.11 -21.36 4.36
N HIS A 241 -4.27 -20.72 4.10
CA HIS A 241 -4.94 -19.82 5.06
C HIS A 241 -4.01 -18.73 5.60
N HIS A 242 -3.11 -18.22 4.76
CA HIS A 242 -2.12 -17.21 5.14
C HIS A 242 -2.77 -15.92 5.66
N ASN A 243 -3.89 -15.51 5.06
CA ASN A 243 -4.62 -14.31 5.47
C ASN A 243 -5.59 -14.58 6.61
N VAL A 244 -5.69 -13.65 7.56
CA VAL A 244 -6.74 -13.64 8.59
C VAL A 244 -8.07 -13.29 7.94
N VAL A 245 -9.06 -14.16 8.13
CA VAL A 245 -10.43 -13.95 7.63
C VAL A 245 -11.32 -13.46 8.74
N LEU A 246 -11.83 -12.23 8.62
CA LEU A 246 -12.75 -11.64 9.59
C LEU A 246 -14.20 -11.95 9.23
N PRO A 247 -15.03 -12.38 10.21
CA PRO A 247 -16.47 -12.42 10.04
C PRO A 247 -17.04 -11.03 9.66
N PRO A 248 -18.17 -10.95 8.91
CA PRO A 248 -18.66 -9.67 8.37
C PRO A 248 -18.83 -8.54 9.40
N LEU A 249 -19.34 -8.85 10.60
CA LEU A 249 -19.51 -7.84 11.66
C LEU A 249 -18.15 -7.35 12.19
N GLN A 250 -17.19 -8.25 12.37
CA GLN A 250 -15.85 -7.90 12.81
C GLN A 250 -15.11 -7.09 11.73
N PHE A 251 -15.31 -7.44 10.44
CA PHE A 251 -14.75 -6.69 9.32
C PHE A 251 -15.27 -5.24 9.33
N VAL A 252 -16.59 -5.02 9.50
CA VAL A 252 -17.17 -3.68 9.60
C VAL A 252 -16.64 -2.92 10.83
N ALA A 253 -16.53 -3.60 11.97
CA ALA A 253 -15.93 -3.00 13.17
C ALA A 253 -14.45 -2.63 12.94
N ALA A 254 -13.68 -3.50 12.29
CA ALA A 254 -12.29 -3.23 11.91
C ALA A 254 -12.18 -1.98 11.02
N GLN A 255 -13.10 -1.79 10.05
CA GLN A 255 -13.15 -0.55 9.26
C GLN A 255 -13.29 0.71 10.13
N ALA A 256 -14.19 0.67 11.11
CA ALA A 256 -14.38 1.80 12.00
C ALA A 256 -13.12 2.13 12.81
N PHE A 257 -12.40 1.11 13.29
CA PHE A 257 -11.15 1.31 14.04
C PHE A 257 -10.00 1.74 13.12
N LEU A 258 -9.91 1.18 11.92
CA LEU A 258 -8.87 1.51 10.94
C LEU A 258 -8.88 3.01 10.59
N HIS A 259 -10.08 3.58 10.42
CA HIS A 259 -10.31 4.98 10.05
C HIS A 259 -10.59 5.91 11.24
N ASN A 260 -10.37 5.49 12.48
CA ASN A 260 -10.85 6.14 13.68
C ASN A 260 -12.40 6.11 13.77
N PRO A 261 -13.00 5.54 14.83
CA PRO A 261 -14.46 5.39 14.95
C PRO A 261 -15.23 6.70 14.79
N LEU A 262 -14.66 7.82 15.26
CA LEU A 262 -15.29 9.14 15.13
C LEU A 262 -15.23 9.68 13.68
N VAL A 263 -14.15 9.42 12.96
CA VAL A 263 -14.01 9.78 11.54
C VAL A 263 -14.95 8.94 10.67
N SER A 264 -15.14 7.67 10.99
CA SER A 264 -16.00 6.75 10.26
C SER A 264 -17.48 7.16 10.26
N VAL A 265 -17.94 7.93 11.26
CA VAL A 265 -19.30 8.53 11.27
C VAL A 265 -19.52 9.44 10.06
N PHE A 266 -18.51 10.20 9.66
CA PHE A 266 -18.61 11.05 8.46
C PHE A 266 -18.73 10.25 7.18
N ALA A 267 -18.05 9.10 7.08
CA ALA A 267 -18.20 8.21 5.93
C ALA A 267 -19.62 7.63 5.87
N ALA A 268 -20.17 7.20 7.00
CA ALA A 268 -21.56 6.73 7.07
C ALA A 268 -22.57 7.83 6.67
N CYS A 269 -22.40 9.06 7.19
CA CYS A 269 -23.19 10.21 6.75
C CYS A 269 -23.08 10.46 5.24
N GLY A 270 -21.87 10.34 4.69
CA GLY A 270 -21.62 10.50 3.25
C GLY A 270 -22.33 9.44 2.42
N LEU A 271 -22.27 8.19 2.83
CA LEU A 271 -22.94 7.06 2.18
C LEU A 271 -24.47 7.27 2.16
N VAL A 272 -25.05 7.61 3.30
CA VAL A 272 -26.48 7.92 3.42
C VAL A 272 -26.87 9.10 2.52
N PHE A 273 -26.08 10.16 2.51
CA PHE A 273 -26.36 11.36 1.73
C PHE A 273 -26.29 11.12 0.21
N LEU A 274 -25.37 10.27 -0.25
CA LEU A 274 -25.30 9.85 -1.65
C LEU A 274 -26.55 9.06 -2.09
N PHE A 275 -27.17 8.29 -1.18
CA PHE A 275 -28.39 7.54 -1.48
C PHE A 275 -29.64 8.43 -1.40
N LEU A 276 -29.80 9.19 -0.33
CA LEU A 276 -31.07 9.85 0.05
C LEU A 276 -31.06 11.36 -0.15
N GLY A 277 -29.89 11.98 -0.18
CA GLY A 277 -29.73 13.43 -0.22
C GLY A 277 -29.83 14.04 -1.62
N SER A 278 -29.51 15.32 -1.69
CA SER A 278 -29.46 16.09 -2.94
C SER A 278 -28.34 15.66 -3.91
N MET A 279 -27.45 14.74 -3.47
CA MET A 279 -26.37 14.18 -4.30
C MET A 279 -26.75 12.85 -4.97
N ARG A 280 -28.03 12.51 -5.08
CA ARG A 280 -28.51 11.28 -5.78
C ARG A 280 -27.93 11.08 -7.19
N ARG A 281 -27.51 12.17 -7.83
CA ARG A 281 -26.76 12.11 -9.10
C ARG A 281 -25.52 11.23 -9.00
N PHE A 282 -24.85 11.20 -7.85
CA PHE A 282 -23.62 10.46 -7.58
C PHE A 282 -23.86 9.15 -6.81
N ARG A 283 -25.12 8.69 -6.69
CA ARG A 283 -25.46 7.44 -5.96
C ARG A 283 -24.76 6.19 -6.52
N ALA A 284 -24.21 6.27 -7.75
CA ALA A 284 -23.36 5.23 -8.30
C ALA A 284 -22.16 4.95 -7.38
N LEU A 285 -21.56 5.98 -6.77
CA LEU A 285 -20.44 5.83 -5.84
C LEU A 285 -20.86 5.16 -4.53
N ALA A 286 -22.09 5.40 -4.06
CA ALA A 286 -22.61 4.68 -2.89
C ALA A 286 -22.80 3.20 -3.18
N TRP A 287 -23.37 2.86 -4.33
CA TRP A 287 -23.46 1.46 -4.77
C TRP A 287 -22.10 0.83 -5.01
N THR A 288 -21.13 1.58 -5.52
CA THR A 288 -19.73 1.13 -5.65
C THR A 288 -19.15 0.78 -4.28
N PHE A 289 -19.34 1.62 -3.25
CA PHE A 289 -18.87 1.33 -1.90
C PHE A 289 -19.50 0.04 -1.33
N VAL A 290 -20.84 -0.08 -1.45
CA VAL A 290 -21.57 -1.27 -0.98
C VAL A 290 -21.12 -2.53 -1.75
N ALA A 291 -21.02 -2.44 -3.07
CA ALA A 291 -20.57 -3.56 -3.90
C ALA A 291 -19.15 -3.99 -3.55
N PHE A 292 -18.27 -3.02 -3.28
CA PHE A 292 -16.89 -3.33 -2.88
C PHE A 292 -16.83 -3.98 -1.49
N LEU A 293 -17.61 -3.49 -0.52
CA LEU A 293 -17.72 -4.12 0.80
C LEU A 293 -18.22 -5.58 0.68
N LEU A 294 -19.27 -5.82 -0.11
CA LEU A 294 -19.79 -7.16 -0.35
C LEU A 294 -18.77 -8.05 -1.08
N LEU A 295 -18.01 -7.49 -2.00
CA LEU A 295 -16.94 -8.20 -2.68
C LEU A 295 -15.83 -8.61 -1.71
N MET A 296 -15.46 -7.74 -0.75
CA MET A 296 -14.50 -8.08 0.31
C MET A 296 -15.00 -9.23 1.19
N PHE A 297 -16.28 -9.25 1.54
CA PHE A 297 -16.86 -10.39 2.26
C PHE A 297 -16.81 -11.68 1.45
N ALA A 298 -17.17 -11.62 0.17
CA ALA A 298 -17.22 -12.80 -0.71
C ALA A 298 -15.81 -13.38 -0.99
N LEU A 299 -14.80 -12.53 -1.10
CA LEU A 299 -13.42 -12.92 -1.40
C LEU A 299 -12.56 -13.14 -0.15
N HIS A 300 -13.12 -12.96 1.04
CA HIS A 300 -12.35 -12.98 2.30
C HIS A 300 -11.14 -12.03 2.24
N GLY A 301 -11.38 -10.82 1.68
CA GLY A 301 -10.34 -9.80 1.48
C GLY A 301 -9.81 -9.25 2.80
N ARG A 302 -8.57 -8.75 2.77
CA ARG A 302 -7.98 -8.06 3.92
C ARG A 302 -8.77 -6.79 4.21
N ASP A 303 -8.93 -6.45 5.48
CA ASP A 303 -9.74 -5.31 5.93
C ASP A 303 -9.28 -3.98 5.33
N TYR A 304 -7.98 -3.73 5.27
CA TYR A 304 -7.42 -2.49 4.72
C TYR A 304 -7.58 -2.30 3.21
N TYR A 305 -8.00 -3.32 2.44
CA TYR A 305 -8.26 -3.16 1.00
C TYR A 305 -9.41 -2.19 0.70
N LEU A 306 -10.39 -2.09 1.61
CA LEU A 306 -11.50 -1.15 1.47
C LEU A 306 -11.09 0.31 1.76
N ALA A 307 -9.94 0.55 2.37
CA ALA A 307 -9.52 1.86 2.87
C ALA A 307 -9.57 2.97 1.80
N ALA A 308 -9.19 2.66 0.55
CA ALA A 308 -9.20 3.65 -0.53
C ALA A 308 -10.62 4.10 -0.95
N ALA A 309 -11.67 3.40 -0.53
CA ALA A 309 -13.06 3.80 -0.79
C ALA A 309 -13.61 4.81 0.23
N TYR A 310 -12.93 5.06 1.35
CA TYR A 310 -13.40 5.95 2.41
C TYR A 310 -13.26 7.45 2.10
N PRO A 311 -12.16 7.97 1.54
CA PRO A 311 -12.02 9.40 1.27
C PRO A 311 -13.16 10.00 0.41
N PRO A 312 -13.71 9.32 -0.60
CA PRO A 312 -14.93 9.79 -1.28
C PRO A 312 -16.15 9.90 -0.35
N MET A 313 -16.27 8.99 0.63
CA MET A 313 -17.36 9.05 1.62
C MET A 313 -17.14 10.20 2.61
N PHE A 314 -15.90 10.48 3.00
CA PHE A 314 -15.56 11.67 3.80
C PHE A 314 -15.94 12.96 3.07
N ALA A 315 -15.62 13.07 1.78
CA ALA A 315 -15.98 14.20 0.95
C ALA A 315 -17.52 14.40 0.90
N ALA A 316 -18.28 13.33 0.69
CA ALA A 316 -19.74 13.36 0.67
C ALA A 316 -20.32 13.68 2.05
N GLY A 317 -19.77 13.13 3.13
CA GLY A 317 -20.19 13.40 4.51
C GLY A 317 -19.97 14.84 4.94
N ALA A 318 -18.82 15.42 4.54
CA ALA A 318 -18.55 16.83 4.77
C ALA A 318 -19.57 17.75 4.10
N VAL A 319 -19.96 17.44 2.86
CA VAL A 319 -21.02 18.18 2.14
C VAL A 319 -22.38 17.97 2.78
N ALA A 320 -22.68 16.76 3.24
CA ALA A 320 -23.91 16.44 3.96
C ALA A 320 -24.05 17.32 5.22
N LEU A 321 -23.03 17.36 6.05
CA LEU A 321 -23.05 18.11 7.30
C LEU A 321 -23.09 19.63 7.08
N GLU A 322 -22.39 20.15 6.06
CA GLU A 322 -22.53 21.57 5.70
C GLU A 322 -23.96 21.95 5.37
N ARG A 323 -24.72 21.06 4.72
CA ARG A 323 -26.13 21.30 4.32
C ARG A 323 -27.13 21.03 5.44
N TRP A 324 -26.89 19.97 6.25
CA TRP A 324 -27.81 19.61 7.34
C TRP A 324 -27.65 20.50 8.56
N LEU A 325 -26.44 21.04 8.76
CA LEU A 325 -26.07 21.82 9.94
C LEU A 325 -25.55 23.22 9.54
N PRO A 326 -26.40 24.10 8.96
CA PRO A 326 -25.95 25.40 8.42
C PRO A 326 -25.63 26.44 9.50
N GLY A 327 -26.15 26.28 10.72
CA GLY A 327 -25.98 27.22 11.82
C GLY A 327 -24.54 27.27 12.37
N ARG A 328 -24.10 28.47 12.79
CA ARG A 328 -22.73 28.66 13.32
C ARG A 328 -22.41 27.77 14.53
N TRP A 329 -23.36 27.59 15.41
CA TRP A 329 -23.19 26.75 16.61
C TRP A 329 -23.10 25.26 16.28
N ALA A 330 -23.92 24.81 15.32
CA ALA A 330 -23.85 23.46 14.82
C ALA A 330 -22.50 23.19 14.12
N GLN A 331 -22.00 24.14 13.33
CA GLN A 331 -20.68 24.08 12.73
C GLN A 331 -19.56 24.05 13.79
N PHE A 332 -19.68 24.87 14.84
CA PHE A 332 -18.75 24.81 15.97
C PHE A 332 -18.75 23.41 16.61
N GLY A 333 -19.93 22.81 16.81
CA GLY A 333 -20.05 21.43 17.31
C GLY A 333 -19.36 20.40 16.41
N VAL A 334 -19.47 20.53 15.07
CA VAL A 334 -18.78 19.68 14.10
C VAL A 334 -17.25 19.79 14.24
N TYR A 335 -16.71 21.01 14.30
CA TYR A 335 -15.25 21.19 14.47
C TYR A 335 -14.76 20.74 15.85
N ALA A 336 -15.55 20.95 16.91
CA ALA A 336 -15.23 20.40 18.24
C ALA A 336 -15.17 18.87 18.20
N TYR A 337 -16.12 18.21 17.53
CA TYR A 337 -16.12 16.76 17.34
C TYR A 337 -14.89 16.29 16.53
N VAL A 338 -14.53 16.99 15.45
CA VAL A 338 -13.32 16.70 14.66
C VAL A 338 -12.05 16.87 15.50
N SER A 339 -12.03 17.86 16.41
CA SER A 339 -10.90 18.05 17.34
C SER A 339 -10.73 16.87 18.30
N VAL A 340 -11.85 16.31 18.79
CA VAL A 340 -11.83 15.09 19.62
C VAL A 340 -11.37 13.90 18.79
N ALA A 341 -11.84 13.76 17.54
CA ALA A 341 -11.38 12.72 16.64
C ALA A 341 -9.88 12.85 16.35
N ALA A 342 -9.37 14.07 16.13
CA ALA A 342 -7.94 14.32 15.96
C ALA A 342 -7.13 13.91 17.21
N ALA A 343 -7.61 14.26 18.40
CA ALA A 343 -6.96 13.83 19.65
C ALA A 343 -6.92 12.31 19.78
N LEU A 344 -8.01 11.61 19.43
CA LEU A 344 -8.04 10.15 19.42
C LEU A 344 -7.05 9.55 18.39
N THR A 345 -6.96 10.14 17.21
CA THR A 345 -5.93 9.74 16.23
C THR A 345 -4.52 9.96 16.79
N MET A 346 -4.25 11.11 17.40
CA MET A 346 -2.93 11.40 18.00
C MET A 346 -2.55 10.40 19.08
N LEU A 347 -3.51 9.93 19.90
CA LEU A 347 -3.29 8.84 20.85
C LEU A 347 -2.92 7.51 20.15
N GLY A 348 -3.40 7.26 18.93
CA GLY A 348 -3.05 6.07 18.16
C GLY A 348 -1.70 6.18 17.42
N LEU A 349 -1.20 7.39 17.14
CA LEU A 349 -0.03 7.60 16.28
C LEU A 349 1.27 6.91 16.77
N PRO A 350 1.59 6.79 18.09
CA PRO A 350 2.79 6.08 18.50
C PRO A 350 2.82 4.59 18.15
N SER A 351 1.67 4.01 17.78
CA SER A 351 1.59 2.65 17.26
C SER A 351 1.63 2.57 15.72
N VAL A 352 1.83 3.71 15.05
CA VAL A 352 1.91 3.82 13.59
C VAL A 352 3.22 4.49 13.17
N LEU A 353 3.64 5.52 13.90
CA LEU A 353 4.83 6.32 13.62
C LEU A 353 5.88 6.11 14.72
N PRO A 354 7.17 6.13 14.41
CA PRO A 354 8.25 5.99 15.38
C PRO A 354 8.44 7.28 16.21
N MET A 355 7.42 7.62 17.00
CA MET A 355 7.40 8.80 17.88
C MET A 355 8.11 8.57 19.21
N LEU A 356 8.28 7.31 19.60
CA LEU A 356 8.89 6.87 20.85
C LEU A 356 10.07 5.94 20.55
N SER A 357 10.93 5.67 21.55
CA SER A 357 11.96 4.63 21.40
C SER A 357 11.32 3.24 21.22
N PRO A 358 12.01 2.25 20.64
CA PRO A 358 11.45 0.91 20.43
C PRO A 358 10.87 0.29 21.71
N SER A 359 11.60 0.37 22.82
CA SER A 359 11.14 -0.14 24.14
C SER A 359 9.90 0.61 24.65
N ALA A 360 9.87 1.94 24.51
CA ALA A 360 8.72 2.74 24.92
C ALA A 360 7.50 2.49 24.02
N THR A 361 7.69 2.28 22.71
CA THR A 361 6.62 1.91 21.77
C THR A 361 6.01 0.56 22.14
N ASN A 362 6.86 -0.45 22.41
CA ASN A 362 6.41 -1.77 22.83
C ASN A 362 5.58 -1.71 24.11
N GLU A 363 6.04 -0.96 25.12
CA GLU A 363 5.31 -0.79 26.37
C GLU A 363 4.01 0.01 26.20
N TYR A 364 4.03 1.03 25.33
CA TYR A 364 2.84 1.78 24.95
C TYR A 364 1.78 0.89 24.30
N CYS A 365 2.17 0.06 23.35
CA CYS A 365 1.26 -0.88 22.67
C CYS A 365 0.66 -1.90 23.63
N LYS A 366 1.45 -2.42 24.58
CA LYS A 366 0.97 -3.31 25.66
C LYS A 366 -0.12 -2.65 26.51
N ARG A 367 0.10 -1.39 26.94
CA ARG A 367 -0.84 -0.64 27.81
C ARG A 367 -2.13 -0.26 27.11
N MET A 368 -2.04 0.10 25.83
CA MET A 368 -3.21 0.52 25.06
C MET A 368 -4.13 -0.64 24.68
N PHE A 369 -3.81 -1.89 25.03
CA PHE A 369 -4.59 -3.10 24.69
C PHE A 369 -5.03 -3.11 23.23
N LEU A 370 -4.18 -2.62 22.33
CA LEU A 370 -4.46 -2.60 20.91
C LEU A 370 -4.33 -4.03 20.35
N LYS A 371 -5.24 -4.93 20.74
CA LYS A 371 -5.50 -6.16 19.97
C LYS A 371 -5.98 -5.71 18.59
N ARG A 372 -5.04 -5.54 17.69
CA ARG A 372 -5.35 -5.26 16.28
C ARG A 372 -5.67 -6.56 15.59
N THR A 373 -6.53 -6.46 14.58
CA THR A 373 -6.66 -7.49 13.59
C THR A 373 -5.33 -7.56 12.84
N GLU A 374 -4.60 -8.60 13.07
CA GLU A 374 -3.39 -8.92 12.33
C GLU A 374 -3.81 -9.36 10.92
N PRO A 375 -3.21 -8.86 9.84
CA PRO A 375 -3.60 -9.21 8.48
C PRO A 375 -3.18 -10.63 8.09
N GLU A 376 -2.22 -11.21 8.79
CA GLU A 376 -1.60 -12.51 8.49
C GLU A 376 -1.49 -13.36 9.76
N ASN A 377 -1.51 -14.69 9.57
CA ASN A 377 -1.36 -15.65 10.66
C ASN A 377 0.14 -15.91 10.94
N LEU A 378 0.86 -14.90 11.35
CA LEU A 378 2.30 -14.93 11.67
C LEU A 378 2.54 -14.81 13.18
N GLY A 379 3.80 -14.91 13.60
CA GLY A 379 4.19 -14.66 14.99
C GLY A 379 3.97 -13.21 15.41
N HIS A 380 3.43 -12.99 16.60
CA HIS A 380 2.99 -11.67 17.08
C HIS A 380 3.83 -11.14 18.21
N THR A 381 4.06 -9.83 18.20
CA THR A 381 4.62 -9.06 19.31
C THR A 381 3.53 -8.20 19.96
N ALA A 382 3.90 -7.42 20.96
CA ALA A 382 3.00 -6.40 21.52
C ALA A 382 2.85 -5.18 20.57
N MET A 383 3.81 -4.98 19.67
CA MET A 383 3.74 -3.97 18.62
C MET A 383 2.95 -4.49 17.41
N PRO A 384 2.27 -3.62 16.65
CA PRO A 384 1.68 -4.01 15.37
C PRO A 384 2.74 -4.57 14.41
N ASP A 385 2.37 -5.55 13.56
CA ASP A 385 3.28 -6.24 12.64
C ASP A 385 4.11 -5.28 11.79
N TRP A 386 3.49 -4.25 11.19
CA TRP A 386 4.20 -3.25 10.37
C TRP A 386 5.20 -2.38 11.16
N VAL A 387 5.14 -2.38 12.51
CA VAL A 387 6.14 -1.73 13.36
C VAL A 387 7.23 -2.72 13.72
N ALA A 388 6.85 -3.94 14.11
CA ALA A 388 7.79 -5.01 14.48
C ALA A 388 8.66 -5.43 13.29
N ASP A 389 8.08 -5.47 12.07
CA ASP A 389 8.77 -5.77 10.82
C ASP A 389 9.87 -4.74 10.43
N GLN A 390 9.97 -3.61 11.11
CA GLN A 390 11.04 -2.63 10.88
C GLN A 390 12.33 -2.94 11.69
N PHE A 391 12.38 -4.06 12.40
CA PHE A 391 13.52 -4.45 13.24
C PHE A 391 14.10 -5.80 12.79
N GLY A 392 15.38 -6.01 13.09
CA GLY A 392 16.02 -7.31 12.94
C GLY A 392 16.61 -7.60 11.55
N TRP A 393 16.72 -6.62 10.65
CA TRP A 393 17.22 -6.85 9.29
C TRP A 393 18.72 -6.65 9.14
N LYS A 394 19.33 -5.74 9.90
CA LYS A 394 20.76 -5.42 9.77
C LYS A 394 21.64 -6.39 10.60
N GLU A 395 21.20 -6.78 11.77
CA GLU A 395 21.94 -7.62 12.70
C GLU A 395 22.35 -8.99 12.10
N PRO A 396 21.45 -9.73 11.40
CA PRO A 396 21.82 -10.96 10.69
C PRO A 396 22.88 -10.70 9.60
N VAL A 397 22.76 -9.60 8.87
CA VAL A 397 23.70 -9.26 7.80
C VAL A 397 25.09 -8.95 8.35
N ASP A 398 25.16 -8.20 9.46
CA ASP A 398 26.44 -7.91 10.16
C ASP A 398 27.09 -9.21 10.65
N MET A 399 26.30 -10.14 11.19
CA MET A 399 26.77 -11.46 11.64
C MET A 399 27.31 -12.29 10.47
N ILE A 400 26.58 -12.35 9.36
CA ILE A 400 27.01 -13.02 8.13
C ILE A 400 28.30 -12.39 7.62
N ALA A 401 28.41 -11.07 7.56
CA ALA A 401 29.57 -10.37 7.05
C ALA A 401 30.83 -10.68 7.87
N LYS A 402 30.71 -10.69 9.19
CA LYS A 402 31.81 -11.09 10.10
C LYS A 402 32.26 -12.53 9.85
N TYR A 403 31.30 -13.45 9.71
CA TYR A 403 31.62 -14.86 9.44
C TYR A 403 32.20 -15.04 8.04
N TYR A 404 31.58 -14.46 7.01
CA TYR A 404 32.00 -14.55 5.60
C TYR A 404 33.43 -14.01 5.39
N SER A 405 33.77 -12.89 6.02
CA SER A 405 35.13 -12.31 5.92
C SER A 405 36.23 -13.20 6.51
N ALA A 406 35.89 -14.06 7.47
CA ALA A 406 36.81 -15.01 8.09
C ALA A 406 37.02 -16.30 7.26
N LEU A 407 36.19 -16.53 6.24
CA LEU A 407 36.37 -17.69 5.35
C LEU A 407 37.62 -17.55 4.48
N PRO A 408 38.27 -18.67 4.12
CA PRO A 408 39.35 -18.69 3.11
C PRO A 408 38.87 -18.03 1.81
N ALA A 409 39.76 -17.33 1.10
CA ALA A 409 39.41 -16.59 -0.11
C ALA A 409 38.76 -17.47 -1.20
N GLU A 410 39.26 -18.71 -1.36
CA GLU A 410 38.72 -19.67 -2.31
C GLU A 410 37.30 -20.13 -1.94
N GLU A 411 37.04 -20.41 -0.66
CA GLU A 411 35.73 -20.80 -0.16
C GLU A 411 34.76 -19.62 -0.29
N ARG A 412 35.20 -18.43 0.11
CA ARG A 412 34.43 -17.19 0.03
C ARG A 412 33.93 -16.91 -1.39
N ALA A 413 34.78 -17.10 -2.41
CA ALA A 413 34.40 -16.89 -3.81
C ALA A 413 33.29 -17.83 -4.30
N ARG A 414 33.06 -18.96 -3.65
CA ARG A 414 32.07 -19.98 -4.00
C ARG A 414 30.89 -20.00 -3.02
N THR A 415 30.92 -19.16 -1.99
CA THR A 415 29.88 -19.14 -0.95
C THR A 415 28.71 -18.27 -1.38
N ALA A 416 27.55 -18.91 -1.55
CA ALA A 416 26.27 -18.23 -1.71
C ALA A 416 25.71 -17.77 -0.36
N ILE A 417 24.93 -16.71 -0.35
CA ILE A 417 24.08 -16.34 0.79
C ILE A 417 22.63 -16.51 0.33
N LEU A 418 21.90 -17.42 0.98
CA LEU A 418 20.53 -17.74 0.65
C LEU A 418 19.60 -17.27 1.76
N GLY A 419 18.73 -16.28 1.42
CA GLY A 419 17.61 -15.88 2.26
C GLY A 419 16.40 -16.75 1.97
N ASN A 420 15.84 -17.38 2.99
CA ASN A 420 14.60 -18.13 2.84
C ASN A 420 13.42 -17.20 2.58
N PHE A 421 13.36 -16.05 3.23
CA PHE A 421 12.37 -15.00 3.06
C PHE A 421 12.91 -13.84 2.21
N TYR A 422 12.06 -13.20 1.40
CA TYR A 422 12.49 -12.08 0.52
C TYR A 422 13.10 -10.91 1.29
N GLY A 423 12.61 -10.63 2.51
CA GLY A 423 13.16 -9.59 3.38
C GLY A 423 14.59 -9.86 3.81
N GLN A 424 14.93 -11.14 4.10
CA GLN A 424 16.28 -11.58 4.43
C GLN A 424 17.23 -11.37 3.25
N ALA A 425 16.84 -11.86 2.06
CA ALA A 425 17.61 -11.67 0.84
C ALA A 425 17.75 -10.18 0.48
N GLY A 426 16.66 -9.40 0.66
CA GLY A 426 16.66 -7.95 0.47
C GLY A 426 17.59 -7.22 1.44
N ALA A 427 17.66 -7.65 2.69
CA ALA A 427 18.58 -7.10 3.69
C ALA A 427 20.04 -7.32 3.29
N VAL A 428 20.39 -8.53 2.83
CA VAL A 428 21.73 -8.82 2.31
C VAL A 428 22.04 -7.97 1.08
N ASP A 429 21.09 -7.83 0.16
CA ASP A 429 21.28 -7.02 -1.04
C ASP A 429 21.42 -5.52 -0.76
N HIS A 430 20.81 -5.04 0.32
CA HIS A 430 20.85 -3.63 0.71
C HIS A 430 22.06 -3.27 1.57
N PHE A 431 22.30 -4.02 2.67
CA PHE A 431 23.37 -3.72 3.63
C PHE A 431 24.69 -4.41 3.27
N GLY A 432 24.65 -5.55 2.57
CA GLY A 432 25.79 -6.40 2.30
C GLY A 432 26.89 -5.79 1.43
N PRO A 433 26.61 -5.00 0.38
CA PRO A 433 27.63 -4.41 -0.49
C PRO A 433 28.68 -3.59 0.26
N GLU A 434 28.28 -2.79 1.25
CA GLU A 434 29.21 -2.01 2.08
C GLU A 434 30.07 -2.88 3.00
N LEU A 435 29.63 -4.13 3.26
CA LEU A 435 30.30 -5.11 4.11
C LEU A 435 31.07 -6.16 3.29
N GLY A 436 31.12 -6.01 1.95
CA GLY A 436 31.83 -6.92 1.06
C GLY A 436 31.12 -8.26 0.81
N LEU A 437 29.81 -8.34 1.06
CA LEU A 437 29.01 -9.53 0.78
C LEU A 437 28.57 -9.58 -0.69
N PRO A 438 28.44 -10.80 -1.27
CA PRO A 438 27.83 -10.97 -2.58
C PRO A 438 26.33 -10.73 -2.52
N LYS A 439 25.70 -10.57 -3.70
CA LYS A 439 24.25 -10.53 -3.82
C LYS A 439 23.62 -11.84 -3.34
N ALA A 440 22.54 -11.73 -2.59
CA ALA A 440 21.80 -12.89 -2.11
C ALA A 440 21.10 -13.66 -3.25
N ILE A 441 20.86 -14.93 -3.00
CA ILE A 441 19.91 -15.75 -3.74
C ILE A 441 18.74 -16.09 -2.80
N GLY A 442 17.59 -16.46 -3.36
CA GLY A 442 16.42 -16.83 -2.56
C GLY A 442 15.35 -17.51 -3.40
N GLY A 443 14.56 -18.37 -2.76
CA GLY A 443 13.45 -19.08 -3.40
C GLY A 443 12.13 -18.33 -3.34
N HIS A 444 12.03 -17.29 -2.52
CA HIS A 444 10.80 -16.58 -2.23
C HIS A 444 10.50 -15.50 -3.27
N HIS A 445 9.26 -15.48 -3.78
CA HIS A 445 8.75 -14.47 -4.71
C HIS A 445 9.67 -14.23 -5.93
N SER A 446 10.02 -12.97 -6.20
CA SER A 446 10.84 -12.61 -7.37
C SER A 446 12.30 -13.03 -7.25
N TYR A 447 12.81 -13.31 -6.07
CA TYR A 447 14.16 -13.85 -5.89
C TYR A 447 14.32 -15.20 -6.58
N TRP A 448 13.28 -16.06 -6.55
CA TRP A 448 13.29 -17.30 -7.30
C TRP A 448 13.41 -17.07 -8.82
N LEU A 449 12.72 -16.06 -9.36
CA LEU A 449 12.78 -15.71 -10.78
C LEU A 449 14.16 -15.21 -11.21
N TRP A 450 14.93 -14.61 -10.30
CA TRP A 450 16.30 -14.13 -10.57
C TRP A 450 17.34 -15.25 -10.52
N GLY A 451 16.97 -16.42 -10.03
CA GLY A 451 17.74 -17.64 -10.09
C GLY A 451 18.90 -17.72 -9.10
N PRO A 452 19.67 -18.83 -9.16
CA PRO A 452 20.77 -19.15 -8.24
C PRO A 452 22.07 -18.41 -8.56
N ARG A 453 22.11 -17.47 -9.50
CA ARG A 453 23.27 -16.62 -9.86
C ARG A 453 24.58 -17.41 -10.13
N GLY A 454 24.47 -18.65 -10.61
CA GLY A 454 25.60 -19.52 -10.93
C GLY A 454 26.18 -20.29 -9.75
N TYR A 455 25.62 -20.18 -8.55
CA TYR A 455 26.05 -21.01 -7.42
C TYR A 455 25.55 -22.44 -7.55
N THR A 456 26.42 -23.38 -7.20
CA THR A 456 26.16 -24.83 -7.34
C THR A 456 25.83 -25.53 -6.02
N GLY A 457 26.07 -24.85 -4.87
CA GLY A 457 25.86 -25.43 -3.54
C GLY A 457 27.11 -25.96 -2.86
N GLU A 458 28.32 -25.66 -3.40
CA GLU A 458 29.58 -26.04 -2.76
C GLU A 458 29.75 -25.44 -1.36
N SER A 459 29.24 -24.21 -1.17
CA SER A 459 29.25 -23.48 0.09
C SER A 459 28.04 -22.52 0.11
N VAL A 460 27.18 -22.62 1.13
CA VAL A 460 25.95 -21.82 1.25
C VAL A 460 25.77 -21.39 2.68
N ILE A 461 25.67 -20.10 2.89
CA ILE A 461 25.17 -19.52 4.15
C ILE A 461 23.67 -19.34 4.03
N PHE A 462 22.91 -20.12 4.79
CA PHE A 462 21.47 -20.06 4.85
C PHE A 462 20.99 -19.16 5.99
N MET A 463 20.03 -18.31 5.70
CA MET A 463 19.22 -17.60 6.68
C MET A 463 17.90 -18.34 6.82
N ASP A 464 17.63 -18.91 8.00
CA ASP A 464 16.43 -19.67 8.32
C ASP A 464 16.13 -20.85 7.35
N PRO A 465 17.07 -21.81 7.20
CA PRO A 465 16.88 -22.91 6.27
C PRO A 465 15.78 -23.86 6.75
N TRP A 466 15.06 -24.46 5.81
CA TRP A 466 14.24 -25.62 6.12
C TRP A 466 15.13 -26.76 6.67
N PRO A 467 14.74 -27.42 7.77
CA PRO A 467 15.55 -28.49 8.37
C PRO A 467 15.91 -29.60 7.39
N GLU A 468 15.06 -29.84 6.38
CA GLU A 468 15.27 -30.87 5.38
C GLU A 468 16.50 -30.58 4.50
N VAL A 469 16.70 -29.31 4.12
CA VAL A 469 17.86 -28.90 3.28
C VAL A 469 19.19 -29.15 4.00
N LEU A 470 19.21 -28.94 5.32
CA LEU A 470 20.41 -29.14 6.12
C LEU A 470 20.87 -30.61 6.15
N LYS A 471 19.98 -31.59 5.94
CA LYS A 471 20.30 -33.00 5.86
C LYS A 471 21.12 -33.36 4.62
N HIS A 472 21.07 -32.51 3.60
CA HIS A 472 21.79 -32.67 2.33
C HIS A 472 23.21 -32.06 2.36
N CYS A 473 23.61 -31.47 3.49
CA CYS A 473 24.95 -30.88 3.64
C CYS A 473 25.96 -31.89 4.16
N ALA A 474 27.15 -31.96 3.56
CA ALA A 474 28.24 -32.79 4.09
C ALA A 474 28.70 -32.30 5.48
N SER A 475 28.64 -31.00 5.73
CA SER A 475 28.82 -30.43 7.06
C SER A 475 27.97 -29.17 7.26
N VAL A 476 27.48 -29.00 8.48
CA VAL A 476 26.67 -27.85 8.90
C VAL A 476 27.32 -27.17 10.09
N THR A 477 27.50 -25.88 10.01
CA THR A 477 28.01 -25.03 11.10
C THR A 477 26.99 -24.00 11.46
N LEU A 478 26.55 -23.93 12.71
CA LEU A 478 25.73 -22.81 13.20
C LEU A 478 26.63 -21.56 13.25
N VAL A 479 26.29 -20.56 12.46
CA VAL A 479 26.96 -19.25 12.47
C VAL A 479 26.48 -18.43 13.68
N GLY A 480 25.19 -18.48 13.95
CA GLY A 480 24.57 -17.86 15.12
C GLY A 480 23.09 -17.55 14.90
N THR A 481 22.48 -17.03 15.97
CA THR A 481 21.13 -16.44 15.93
C THR A 481 21.25 -14.99 16.39
N PRO A 482 20.92 -14.01 15.55
CA PRO A 482 21.02 -12.59 15.93
C PRO A 482 20.04 -12.26 17.06
N ASP A 483 20.42 -11.33 17.93
CA ASP A 483 19.55 -10.79 18.96
C ASP A 483 18.77 -9.60 18.37
N THR A 484 17.47 -9.78 18.20
CA THR A 484 16.56 -8.81 17.56
C THR A 484 15.27 -8.64 18.39
N PRO A 485 15.36 -8.02 19.58
CA PRO A 485 14.32 -8.12 20.62
C PRO A 485 12.97 -7.51 20.27
N PHE A 486 12.88 -6.69 19.24
CA PHE A 486 11.65 -6.02 18.79
C PHE A 486 11.11 -6.52 17.47
N ALA A 487 11.87 -7.37 16.76
CA ALA A 487 11.42 -8.02 15.54
C ALA A 487 10.33 -9.05 15.82
N ARG A 488 9.58 -9.42 14.79
CA ARG A 488 8.62 -10.53 14.91
C ARG A 488 9.36 -11.83 15.23
N PRO A 489 8.74 -12.76 15.99
CA PRO A 489 9.41 -14.01 16.37
C PRO A 489 9.86 -14.87 15.20
N ASP A 490 9.13 -14.84 14.08
CA ASP A 490 9.41 -15.53 12.83
C ASP A 490 10.54 -14.88 11.98
N GLU A 491 11.01 -13.69 12.38
CA GLU A 491 12.09 -12.95 11.70
C GLU A 491 13.45 -13.03 12.41
N HIS A 492 13.60 -13.97 13.36
CA HIS A 492 14.87 -14.26 14.04
C HIS A 492 15.59 -15.44 13.37
N PRO A 493 16.26 -15.24 12.22
CA PRO A 493 16.79 -16.35 11.47
C PRO A 493 17.98 -16.97 12.19
N ALA A 494 17.93 -18.28 12.42
CA ALA A 494 19.12 -19.04 12.72
C ALA A 494 19.95 -19.16 11.44
N ILE A 495 21.21 -18.75 11.51
CA ILE A 495 22.11 -18.69 10.36
C ILE A 495 23.00 -19.92 10.37
N TYR A 496 23.00 -20.67 9.29
CA TYR A 496 23.78 -21.89 9.14
C TYR A 496 24.68 -21.82 7.93
N HIS A 497 25.89 -22.32 8.05
CA HIS A 497 26.80 -22.54 6.93
C HIS A 497 26.80 -24.03 6.57
N CYS A 498 26.28 -24.33 5.39
CA CYS A 498 26.30 -25.66 4.76
C CYS A 498 27.44 -25.74 3.78
N ARG A 499 28.27 -26.79 3.91
CA ARG A 499 29.32 -27.11 2.95
C ARG A 499 28.96 -28.36 2.20
N LYS A 500 29.14 -28.31 0.88
CA LYS A 500 28.94 -29.42 -0.06
C LYS A 500 27.54 -30.03 0.06
N LEU A 501 26.54 -29.33 -0.51
CA LEU A 501 25.27 -29.96 -0.78
C LEU A 501 25.45 -31.17 -1.69
N ASP A 502 24.72 -32.25 -1.45
CA ASP A 502 24.75 -33.48 -2.25
C ASP A 502 24.06 -33.35 -3.61
N PHE A 503 23.49 -32.16 -3.90
CA PHE A 503 22.90 -31.81 -5.18
C PHE A 503 23.35 -30.40 -5.65
N ASP A 504 23.27 -30.18 -6.96
CA ASP A 504 23.59 -28.90 -7.59
C ASP A 504 22.36 -27.99 -7.53
N ILE A 505 22.44 -26.86 -6.78
CA ILE A 505 21.37 -25.88 -6.61
C ILE A 505 20.87 -25.39 -7.97
N SER A 506 21.76 -25.16 -8.94
CA SER A 506 21.36 -24.62 -10.24
C SER A 506 20.46 -25.56 -11.04
N LYS A 507 20.63 -26.87 -10.85
CA LYS A 507 19.82 -27.90 -11.51
C LYS A 507 18.54 -28.24 -10.76
N HIS A 508 18.47 -27.93 -9.48
CA HIS A 508 17.36 -28.26 -8.61
C HIS A 508 16.70 -27.00 -8.01
N TRP A 509 16.83 -25.85 -8.72
CA TRP A 509 16.37 -24.55 -8.22
C TRP A 509 14.87 -24.51 -7.89
N GLU A 510 14.06 -25.31 -8.57
CA GLU A 510 12.60 -25.40 -8.35
C GLU A 510 12.24 -25.84 -6.91
N ILE A 511 13.07 -26.63 -6.23
CA ILE A 511 12.78 -27.06 -4.84
C ILE A 511 12.79 -25.91 -3.84
N PHE A 512 13.45 -24.80 -4.17
CA PHE A 512 13.49 -23.61 -3.32
C PHE A 512 12.32 -22.66 -3.55
N ARG A 513 11.48 -22.93 -4.57
CA ARG A 513 10.36 -22.06 -4.90
C ARG A 513 9.27 -22.11 -3.87
N HIS A 514 8.91 -20.96 -3.30
CA HIS A 514 7.82 -20.85 -2.34
C HIS A 514 7.21 -19.43 -2.30
N TYR A 515 6.08 -19.30 -1.58
CA TYR A 515 5.28 -18.08 -1.49
C TYR A 515 4.80 -17.80 -0.05
N ASP A 516 5.35 -18.49 0.97
CA ASP A 516 5.01 -18.37 2.40
C ASP A 516 5.80 -17.31 3.15
#